data_8e7d02af098ece030b43ece2b9ff7b10
#
_entry.id   8e7d02af098ece030b43ece2b9ff7b10
#
_cell.length_a   1.000
_cell.length_b   1.000
_cell.length_c   1.000
_cell.angle_alpha   90.00
_cell.angle_beta   90.00
_cell.angle_gamma   90.00
#
_symmetry.space_group_name_H-M   'P 1'
#
loop_
_entity.id
_entity.type
_entity.pdbx_description
1 polymer ?
#
loop_
_entity_poly.entity_id
_entity_poly.type
_entity_poly.pdbx_seq_one_letter_code
_entity_poly.pdbx_strand_id
1 'polypeptide(L)'
;SEDEEYTVGVLSDKTGQLIDSIVMKRKLLGLSLLDTKIIDGKKMSISTGYSQGYFIKHQQIQNFCEKLSASINSKGPLNIQLRIHKDEIYVFEIHPRFSGTTTMRADVGFNEPDLLLRNYLFNENFGRLNHQTEVAVIRAFEHVVVPISEML
;
A
#
# COMPACT_ATOMS: atom_id res chain seq x y z
N SER A 1 4.75 23.39 1.83
CA SER A 1 5.09 21.96 1.72
C SER A 1 3.84 21.25 1.29
N GLU A 2 3.87 20.53 0.18
CA GLU A 2 2.80 19.64 -0.21
C GLU A 2 2.72 18.53 0.84
N ASP A 3 1.51 18.29 1.37
CA ASP A 3 1.29 17.21 2.31
C ASP A 3 1.71 15.88 1.68
N GLU A 4 2.58 15.16 2.35
CA GLU A 4 3.06 13.88 1.87
C GLU A 4 2.05 12.79 2.20
N GLU A 5 1.58 12.06 1.18
CA GLU A 5 0.59 11.00 1.32
C GLU A 5 1.24 9.62 1.21
N TYR A 6 0.84 8.73 2.11
CA TYR A 6 1.38 7.38 2.20
C TYR A 6 0.28 6.33 2.23
N THR A 7 0.57 5.16 1.67
CA THR A 7 -0.20 3.94 1.90
C THR A 7 0.71 2.87 2.50
N VAL A 8 0.26 2.27 3.58
CA VAL A 8 1.04 1.31 4.36
C VAL A 8 0.31 -0.03 4.39
N GLY A 9 0.99 -1.09 4.03
CA GLY A 9 0.55 -2.45 4.29
C GLY A 9 1.12 -2.94 5.59
N VAL A 10 0.25 -3.40 6.49
CA VAL A 10 0.66 -4.14 7.69
C VAL A 10 0.08 -5.53 7.58
N LEU A 11 0.92 -6.55 7.71
CA LEU A 11 0.52 -7.93 7.63
C LEU A 11 0.69 -8.60 8.98
N SER A 12 -0.40 -9.12 9.53
CA SER A 12 -0.42 -9.96 10.72
C SER A 12 -0.84 -11.38 10.35
N ASP A 13 -0.38 -12.35 11.12
CA ASP A 13 -0.75 -13.75 10.95
C ASP A 13 -2.19 -14.04 11.46
N LYS A 14 -2.61 -15.30 11.37
CA LYS A 14 -3.93 -15.74 11.85
C LYS A 14 -4.15 -15.57 13.35
N THR A 15 -3.08 -15.42 14.14
CA THR A 15 -3.17 -15.16 15.59
C THR A 15 -3.20 -13.67 15.91
N GLY A 16 -2.86 -12.80 14.97
CA GLY A 16 -2.71 -11.37 15.13
C GLY A 16 -1.25 -10.94 15.43
N GLN A 17 -0.31 -11.90 15.36
CA GLN A 17 1.10 -11.56 15.49
C GLN A 17 1.59 -10.87 14.21
N LEU A 18 2.28 -9.77 14.37
CA LEU A 18 2.85 -9.01 13.25
C LEU A 18 3.87 -9.86 12.48
N ILE A 19 3.67 -9.96 11.16
CA ILE A 19 4.67 -10.50 10.24
C ILE A 19 5.60 -9.37 9.82
N ASP A 20 5.06 -8.34 9.12
CA ASP A 20 5.85 -7.19 8.68
C ASP A 20 4.97 -6.04 8.19
N SER A 21 5.60 -4.92 7.83
CA SER A 21 4.94 -3.76 7.22
C SER A 21 5.76 -3.14 6.10
N ILE A 22 5.08 -2.53 5.12
CA ILE A 22 5.69 -1.89 3.97
C ILE A 22 5.07 -0.51 3.72
N VAL A 23 5.92 0.49 3.51
CA VAL A 23 5.49 1.89 3.31
C VAL A 23 5.69 2.31 1.86
N MET A 24 4.63 2.82 1.25
CA MET A 24 4.70 3.46 -0.06
C MET A 24 4.33 4.94 0.06
N LYS A 25 5.26 5.82 -0.33
CA LYS A 25 4.99 7.24 -0.55
C LYS A 25 4.29 7.42 -1.88
N ARG A 26 3.06 7.91 -1.88
CA ARG A 26 2.25 8.05 -3.08
C ARG A 26 2.73 9.22 -3.94
N LYS A 27 2.62 9.04 -5.25
CA LYS A 27 2.81 10.11 -6.24
C LYS A 27 1.60 10.19 -7.16
N LEU A 28 0.97 11.35 -7.20
CA LEU A 28 -0.13 11.65 -8.12
C LEU A 28 0.44 12.15 -9.44
N LEU A 29 0.81 11.20 -10.31
CA LEU A 29 1.37 11.43 -11.65
C LEU A 29 0.76 10.42 -12.63
N GLY A 30 0.74 10.76 -13.92
CA GLY A 30 0.28 9.84 -14.96
C GLY A 30 -1.07 9.22 -14.64
N LEU A 31 -1.16 7.89 -14.63
CA LEU A 31 -2.42 7.16 -14.39
C LEU A 31 -3.03 7.38 -13.01
N SER A 32 -2.28 7.83 -12.03
CA SER A 32 -2.80 8.10 -10.68
C SER A 32 -3.42 9.49 -10.52
N LEU A 33 -3.21 10.39 -11.50
CA LEU A 33 -3.75 11.74 -11.52
C LEU A 33 -4.94 11.83 -12.47
N LEU A 34 -6.14 12.08 -11.95
CA LEU A 34 -7.34 12.30 -12.76
C LEU A 34 -7.41 13.76 -13.26
N ASP A 35 -7.26 14.71 -12.37
CA ASP A 35 -7.43 16.13 -12.65
C ASP A 35 -6.72 16.97 -11.59
N THR A 36 -6.58 18.27 -11.89
CA THR A 36 -6.10 19.26 -10.93
C THR A 36 -7.07 20.42 -10.90
N LYS A 37 -7.67 20.69 -9.75
CA LYS A 37 -8.60 21.80 -9.53
C LYS A 37 -8.04 22.83 -8.57
N ILE A 38 -8.48 24.07 -8.75
CA ILE A 38 -8.22 25.13 -7.78
C ILE A 38 -9.47 25.26 -6.92
N ILE A 39 -9.36 24.98 -5.64
CA ILE A 39 -10.41 25.13 -4.64
C ILE A 39 -9.88 26.07 -3.55
N ASP A 40 -10.61 27.14 -3.28
CA ASP A 40 -10.24 28.18 -2.32
C ASP A 40 -8.80 28.73 -2.54
N GLY A 41 -8.43 28.92 -3.81
CA GLY A 41 -7.11 29.43 -4.20
C GLY A 41 -5.95 28.42 -4.05
N LYS A 42 -6.23 27.17 -3.64
CA LYS A 42 -5.24 26.10 -3.52
C LYS A 42 -5.38 25.10 -4.67
N LYS A 43 -4.24 24.72 -5.24
CA LYS A 43 -4.17 23.68 -6.25
C LYS A 43 -4.34 22.31 -5.58
N MET A 44 -5.41 21.59 -5.94
CA MET A 44 -5.72 20.27 -5.43
C MET A 44 -5.66 19.23 -6.57
N SER A 45 -4.98 18.14 -6.33
CA SER A 45 -4.91 17.01 -7.27
C SER A 45 -5.97 15.98 -6.93
N ILE A 46 -6.70 15.52 -7.95
CA ILE A 46 -7.73 14.48 -7.82
C ILE A 46 -7.14 13.15 -8.28
N SER A 47 -7.19 12.16 -7.40
CA SER A 47 -6.70 10.82 -7.69
C SER A 47 -7.73 10.00 -8.48
N THR A 48 -7.26 9.19 -9.43
CA THR A 48 -8.05 8.15 -10.11
C THR A 48 -8.37 6.94 -9.22
N GLY A 49 -7.74 6.85 -8.04
CA GLY A 49 -7.72 5.65 -7.21
C GLY A 49 -6.58 4.68 -7.56
N TYR A 50 -5.96 4.78 -8.72
CA TYR A 50 -4.73 4.03 -9.02
C TYR A 50 -3.58 4.61 -8.21
N SER A 51 -2.87 3.74 -7.48
CA SER A 51 -1.69 4.13 -6.71
C SER A 51 -0.43 3.81 -7.49
N GLN A 52 0.53 4.73 -7.42
CA GLN A 52 1.92 4.53 -7.81
C GLN A 52 2.81 5.41 -6.92
N GLY A 53 4.08 5.10 -6.81
CA GLY A 53 4.99 5.86 -5.95
C GLY A 53 6.27 5.13 -5.61
N TYR A 54 6.79 5.41 -4.44
CA TYR A 54 8.07 4.89 -3.98
C TYR A 54 7.87 4.02 -2.75
N PHE A 55 8.38 2.78 -2.77
CA PHE A 55 8.56 2.01 -1.56
C PHE A 55 9.82 2.50 -0.85
N ILE A 56 9.66 2.95 0.38
CA ILE A 56 10.72 3.60 1.15
C ILE A 56 10.83 3.03 2.55
N LYS A 57 11.99 3.20 3.17
CA LYS A 57 12.17 2.99 4.62
C LYS A 57 11.70 4.23 5.36
N HIS A 58 10.69 4.09 6.21
CA HIS A 58 10.20 5.18 7.05
C HIS A 58 9.82 4.66 8.44
N GLN A 59 10.80 4.56 9.31
CA GLN A 59 10.67 3.89 10.62
C GLN A 59 9.54 4.46 11.48
N GLN A 60 9.35 5.78 11.47
CA GLN A 60 8.28 6.42 12.25
C GLN A 60 6.90 5.98 11.78
N ILE A 61 6.65 5.96 10.46
CA ILE A 61 5.38 5.50 9.88
C ILE A 61 5.18 4.00 10.16
N GLN A 62 6.21 3.18 9.95
CA GLN A 62 6.13 1.74 10.20
C GLN A 62 5.75 1.46 11.65
N ASN A 63 6.51 2.02 12.59
CA ASN A 63 6.24 1.85 14.03
C ASN A 63 4.84 2.30 14.43
N PHE A 64 4.37 3.42 13.89
CA PHE A 64 3.03 3.93 14.15
C PHE A 64 1.95 2.97 13.63
N CYS A 65 2.05 2.53 12.38
CA CYS A 65 1.06 1.65 11.75
C CYS A 65 1.04 0.25 12.37
N GLU A 66 2.19 -0.28 12.75
CA GLU A 66 2.31 -1.57 13.46
C GLU A 66 1.66 -1.52 14.85
N LYS A 67 1.90 -0.44 15.62
CA LYS A 67 1.23 -0.22 16.90
C LYS A 67 -0.28 -0.06 16.73
N LEU A 68 -0.73 0.67 15.70
CA LEU A 68 -2.14 0.81 15.39
C LEU A 68 -2.77 -0.54 15.05
N SER A 69 -2.13 -1.34 14.20
CA SER A 69 -2.57 -2.70 13.87
C SER A 69 -2.71 -3.59 15.11
N ALA A 70 -1.73 -3.55 16.00
CA ALA A 70 -1.75 -4.30 17.26
C ALA A 70 -2.89 -3.82 18.19
N SER A 71 -3.11 -2.51 18.29
CA SER A 71 -4.14 -1.93 19.17
C SER A 71 -5.57 -2.32 18.79
N ILE A 72 -5.81 -2.61 17.50
CA ILE A 72 -7.12 -3.05 16.99
C ILE A 72 -7.20 -4.58 16.81
N ASN A 73 -6.20 -5.33 17.26
CA ASN A 73 -6.09 -6.78 17.08
C ASN A 73 -6.27 -7.23 15.62
N SER A 74 -5.65 -6.51 14.68
CA SER A 74 -5.77 -6.82 13.27
C SER A 74 -5.19 -8.20 12.95
N LYS A 75 -5.91 -8.98 12.13
CA LYS A 75 -5.47 -10.27 11.60
C LYS A 75 -5.51 -10.22 10.08
N GLY A 76 -4.45 -10.75 9.45
CA GLY A 76 -4.31 -10.68 8.00
C GLY A 76 -3.87 -9.28 7.52
N PRO A 77 -4.28 -8.86 6.30
CA PRO A 77 -3.82 -7.64 5.68
C PRO A 77 -4.58 -6.43 6.22
N LEU A 78 -3.84 -5.40 6.59
CA LEU A 78 -4.38 -4.09 6.95
C LEU A 78 -3.75 -3.02 6.05
N ASN A 79 -4.56 -2.29 5.32
CA ASN A 79 -4.12 -1.15 4.52
C ASN A 79 -4.47 0.15 5.24
N ILE A 80 -3.46 0.96 5.53
CA ILE A 80 -3.60 2.25 6.20
C ILE A 80 -3.17 3.35 5.25
N GLN A 81 -4.01 4.38 5.10
CA GLN A 81 -3.64 5.58 4.36
C GLN A 81 -3.51 6.75 5.33
N LEU A 82 -2.43 7.49 5.18
CA LEU A 82 -2.09 8.57 6.08
C LEU A 82 -1.36 9.71 5.35
N ARG A 83 -1.32 10.85 6.01
CA ARG A 83 -0.50 12.02 5.62
C ARG A 83 0.42 12.42 6.75
N ILE A 84 1.53 13.01 6.38
CA ILE A 84 2.37 13.75 7.33
C ILE A 84 2.15 15.24 7.07
N HIS A 85 1.76 15.94 8.13
CA HIS A 85 1.65 17.40 8.14
C HIS A 85 2.32 17.95 9.40
N LYS A 86 3.30 18.84 9.25
CA LYS A 86 4.09 19.40 10.37
C LYS A 86 4.65 18.32 11.32
N ASP A 87 5.25 17.28 10.71
CA ASP A 87 5.85 16.12 11.39
C ASP A 87 4.85 15.23 12.18
N GLU A 88 3.56 15.51 12.10
CA GLU A 88 2.51 14.68 12.70
C GLU A 88 1.85 13.77 11.67
N ILE A 89 1.48 12.55 12.12
CA ILE A 89 0.82 11.53 11.32
C ILE A 89 -0.69 11.64 11.46
N TYR A 90 -1.38 11.84 10.34
CA TYR A 90 -2.84 11.88 10.25
C TYR A 90 -3.35 10.69 9.42
N VAL A 91 -3.96 9.72 10.08
CA VAL A 91 -4.62 8.59 9.41
C VAL A 91 -6.00 9.03 8.96
N PHE A 92 -6.33 8.78 7.70
CA PHE A 92 -7.65 9.10 7.13
C PHE A 92 -8.39 7.88 6.58
N GLU A 93 -7.70 6.73 6.42
CA GLU A 93 -8.32 5.52 5.93
C GLU A 93 -7.66 4.28 6.53
N ILE A 94 -8.48 3.33 7.03
CA ILE A 94 -8.04 2.02 7.51
C ILE A 94 -8.95 0.96 6.89
N HIS A 95 -8.36 0.00 6.17
CA HIS A 95 -9.07 -1.09 5.53
C HIS A 95 -8.46 -2.46 5.87
N PRO A 96 -9.21 -3.38 6.50
CA PRO A 96 -8.75 -4.74 6.80
C PRO A 96 -8.90 -5.64 5.56
N ARG A 97 -8.17 -5.36 4.52
CA ARG A 97 -8.19 -6.07 3.24
C ARG A 97 -6.92 -5.86 2.44
N PHE A 98 -6.72 -6.70 1.43
CA PHE A 98 -5.78 -6.41 0.35
C PHE A 98 -6.15 -5.10 -0.36
N SER A 99 -5.16 -4.36 -0.80
CA SER A 99 -5.35 -3.07 -1.45
C SER A 99 -5.00 -3.10 -2.93
N GLY A 100 -5.32 -2.03 -3.63
CA GLY A 100 -4.88 -1.86 -5.02
C GLY A 100 -3.35 -1.81 -5.20
N THR A 101 -2.58 -1.78 -4.10
CA THR A 101 -1.12 -1.81 -4.12
C THR A 101 -0.53 -3.19 -3.82
N THR A 102 -1.35 -4.20 -3.53
CA THR A 102 -0.90 -5.54 -3.14
C THR A 102 -0.03 -6.20 -4.21
N THR A 103 -0.37 -6.06 -5.49
CA THR A 103 0.48 -6.58 -6.59
C THR A 103 1.84 -5.91 -6.62
N MET A 104 1.90 -4.59 -6.48
CA MET A 104 3.16 -3.86 -6.43
C MET A 104 4.01 -4.23 -5.20
N ARG A 105 3.36 -4.50 -4.06
CA ARG A 105 4.04 -5.01 -2.86
C ARG A 105 4.63 -6.38 -3.12
N ALA A 106 3.89 -7.26 -3.81
CA ALA A 106 4.39 -8.58 -4.20
C ALA A 106 5.61 -8.48 -5.12
N ASP A 107 5.59 -7.56 -6.10
CA ASP A 107 6.70 -7.34 -7.04
C ASP A 107 8.00 -6.92 -6.33
N VAL A 108 7.90 -6.26 -5.19
CA VAL A 108 9.08 -5.88 -4.37
C VAL A 108 9.40 -6.87 -3.25
N GLY A 109 8.72 -8.03 -3.23
CA GLY A 109 8.99 -9.11 -2.27
C GLY A 109 8.10 -9.13 -1.02
N PHE A 110 7.04 -8.31 -0.99
CA PHE A 110 6.04 -8.30 0.10
C PHE A 110 4.73 -8.92 -0.40
N ASN A 111 4.73 -10.23 -0.64
CA ASN A 111 3.57 -10.95 -1.20
C ASN A 111 2.58 -11.37 -0.09
N GLU A 112 1.71 -10.43 0.31
CA GLU A 112 0.72 -10.62 1.36
C GLU A 112 -0.18 -11.85 1.15
N PRO A 113 -0.75 -12.11 -0.06
CA PRO A 113 -1.58 -13.29 -0.29
C PRO A 113 -0.84 -14.62 -0.10
N ASP A 114 0.37 -14.75 -0.64
CA ASP A 114 1.18 -15.97 -0.50
C ASP A 114 1.50 -16.27 0.97
N LEU A 115 1.99 -15.26 1.69
CA LEU A 115 2.33 -15.38 3.10
C LEU A 115 1.13 -15.81 3.95
N LEU A 116 -0.05 -15.25 3.70
CA LEU A 116 -1.26 -15.63 4.43
C LEU A 116 -1.72 -17.05 4.09
N LEU A 117 -1.73 -17.44 2.82
CA LEU A 117 -2.10 -18.79 2.43
C LEU A 117 -1.18 -19.82 3.12
N ARG A 118 0.12 -19.58 3.11
CA ARG A 118 1.09 -20.43 3.77
C ARG A 118 0.92 -20.48 5.30
N ASN A 119 0.64 -19.33 5.91
CA ASN A 119 0.37 -19.27 7.35
C ASN A 119 -0.93 -20.02 7.72
N TYR A 120 -2.02 -19.79 6.99
CA TYR A 120 -3.31 -20.37 7.31
C TYR A 120 -3.39 -21.87 6.99
N LEU A 121 -2.86 -22.31 5.84
CA LEU A 121 -2.99 -23.69 5.35
C LEU A 121 -1.87 -24.61 5.88
N PHE A 122 -0.66 -24.07 5.99
CA PHE A 122 0.51 -24.88 6.33
C PHE A 122 1.11 -24.55 7.70
N ASN A 123 0.50 -23.62 8.45
CA ASN A 123 0.99 -23.15 9.75
C ASN A 123 2.43 -22.61 9.70
N GLU A 124 2.86 -22.08 8.58
CA GLU A 124 4.18 -21.47 8.47
C GLU A 124 4.22 -20.15 9.26
N ASN A 125 5.31 -19.96 9.98
CA ASN A 125 5.58 -18.72 10.70
C ASN A 125 6.62 -17.90 9.95
N PHE A 126 6.40 -16.58 9.88
CA PHE A 126 7.27 -15.67 9.20
C PHE A 126 7.81 -14.63 10.19
N GLY A 127 9.11 -14.32 10.05
CA GLY A 127 9.70 -13.12 10.62
C GLY A 127 9.61 -11.95 9.64
N ARG A 128 10.35 -10.88 9.96
CA ARG A 128 10.49 -9.72 9.05
C ARG A 128 10.98 -10.15 7.68
N LEU A 129 10.38 -9.59 6.65
CA LEU A 129 10.66 -9.93 5.27
C LEU A 129 11.84 -9.12 4.72
N ASN A 130 12.54 -9.71 3.77
CA ASN A 130 13.56 -8.99 3.00
C ASN A 130 12.93 -8.48 1.70
N HIS A 131 12.12 -7.42 1.79
CA HIS A 131 11.54 -6.77 0.63
C HIS A 131 12.36 -5.56 0.18
N GLN A 132 12.25 -5.20 -1.11
CA GLN A 132 12.96 -4.07 -1.67
C GLN A 132 12.34 -2.74 -1.18
N THR A 133 13.22 -1.81 -0.85
CA THR A 133 12.88 -0.42 -0.54
C THR A 133 13.75 0.52 -1.36
N GLU A 134 13.45 1.81 -1.36
CA GLU A 134 14.11 2.84 -2.19
C GLU A 134 13.94 2.56 -3.69
N VAL A 135 12.76 2.03 -4.06
CA VAL A 135 12.40 1.73 -5.45
C VAL A 135 11.09 2.41 -5.84
N ALA A 136 11.02 2.85 -7.10
CA ALA A 136 9.79 3.38 -7.68
C ALA A 136 8.99 2.27 -8.34
N VAL A 137 7.66 2.29 -8.13
CA VAL A 137 6.73 1.44 -8.88
C VAL A 137 5.75 2.32 -9.63
N ILE A 138 5.73 2.17 -10.95
CA ILE A 138 4.92 2.96 -11.87
C ILE A 138 3.95 2.00 -12.57
N ARG A 139 2.66 2.37 -12.58
CA ARG A 139 1.66 1.64 -13.35
C ARG A 139 1.70 2.04 -14.81
N ALA A 140 1.59 1.05 -15.68
CA ALA A 140 1.40 1.23 -17.10
C ALA A 140 0.20 0.41 -17.58
N PHE A 141 -0.40 0.80 -18.70
CA PHE A 141 -1.33 -0.03 -19.45
C PHE A 141 -0.55 -0.85 -20.47
N GLU A 142 -0.92 -2.10 -20.60
CA GLU A 142 -0.40 -2.99 -21.62
C GLU A 142 -1.50 -3.29 -22.65
N HIS A 143 -1.15 -3.38 -23.92
CA HIS A 143 -2.07 -3.74 -24.98
C HIS A 143 -1.94 -5.24 -25.25
N VAL A 144 -3.09 -5.92 -25.22
CA VAL A 144 -3.19 -7.33 -25.61
C VAL A 144 -3.98 -7.41 -26.90
N VAL A 145 -3.40 -8.03 -27.92
CA VAL A 145 -4.10 -8.32 -29.18
C VAL A 145 -4.74 -9.69 -29.06
N VAL A 146 -6.07 -9.74 -29.13
CA VAL A 146 -6.85 -10.97 -29.02
C VAL A 146 -7.66 -11.13 -30.32
N PRO A 147 -7.67 -12.31 -30.94
CA PRO A 147 -8.54 -12.60 -32.09
C PRO A 147 -10.01 -12.38 -31.70
N ILE A 148 -10.80 -11.78 -32.62
CA ILE A 148 -12.24 -11.53 -32.36
C ILE A 148 -12.97 -12.82 -32.00
N SER A 149 -12.58 -13.95 -32.61
CA SER A 149 -13.14 -15.27 -32.31
C SER A 149 -12.96 -15.75 -30.86
N GLU A 150 -12.07 -15.14 -30.11
CA GLU A 150 -11.80 -15.46 -28.69
C GLU A 150 -12.51 -14.49 -27.73
N MET A 151 -13.24 -13.50 -28.25
CA MET A 151 -13.96 -12.50 -27.47
C MET A 151 -15.45 -12.79 -27.29
N LEU A 152 -15.98 -13.86 -27.91
CA LEU A 152 -17.41 -14.24 -27.91
C LEU A 152 -17.70 -15.39 -26.98
#